data_3e2de8ab04d197eb8be7623671fe27ee
#
_entry.id   3e2de8ab04d197eb8be7623671fe27ee
#
_cell.length_a   1.000
_cell.length_b   1.000
_cell.length_c   1.000
_cell.angle_alpha   90.00
_cell.angle_beta   90.00
_cell.angle_gamma   90.00
#
_symmetry.space_group_name_H-M   'P 1'
#
loop_
_entity.id
_entity.type
_entity.pdbx_description
1 polymer ?
#
loop_
_entity_poly.entity_id
_entity_poly.type
_entity_poly.pdbx_seq_one_letter_code
_entity_poly.pdbx_strand_id
1 'polypeptide(L)'
;VFLNAHGRKLLGWDEILQGGLAPNATVMSWRGEQGGIDAVKSGHQAIMTPGSHCYIDSYQDAPYSQPEAIGGYLPLEKVYSYNPIPASLTPDEAKLIYGVQANLWAEYIQTDEHCEYMIYPRILALAEVAWSAPERKSWTDFRPRALKAVGYLQSKGYHPFDLKKEIGNRPEAAQPIQHLALGKTVKYNAPYNSSYPAQGDKTLTDGIRGSWTYSDGAWQGFISRDRLDVTIDMGESTDLHLIGADFMQVVGPEVFLPVEVIISVSEDGENFTELSRQTHEVVKSDAVVFKNYAWNGNAKGRYVRYQARAGEEFGGWVFTDEIVVK
;
A
#
# COMPACT_ATOMS: atom_id res chain seq x y z
N VAL A 1 14.25 -18.26 -29.48
CA VAL A 1 14.53 -19.11 -30.65
C VAL A 1 13.72 -20.40 -30.60
N PHE A 2 13.81 -21.22 -29.52
CA PHE A 2 13.14 -22.53 -29.44
C PHE A 2 11.62 -22.44 -29.60
N LEU A 3 10.93 -21.57 -28.83
CA LEU A 3 9.47 -21.42 -28.90
C LEU A 3 9.01 -20.99 -30.30
N ASN A 4 9.67 -20.00 -30.90
CA ASN A 4 9.34 -19.51 -32.23
C ASN A 4 9.53 -20.58 -33.31
N ALA A 5 10.58 -21.40 -33.20
CA ALA A 5 10.82 -22.53 -34.10
C ALA A 5 9.70 -23.58 -34.01
N HIS A 6 8.96 -23.65 -32.92
CA HIS A 6 7.81 -24.54 -32.70
C HIS A 6 6.45 -23.83 -32.86
N GLY A 7 6.42 -22.65 -33.49
CA GLY A 7 5.19 -21.88 -33.74
C GLY A 7 4.54 -21.35 -32.50
N ARG A 8 5.30 -21.13 -31.38
CA ARG A 8 4.81 -20.58 -30.12
C ARG A 8 5.45 -19.22 -29.87
N LYS A 9 4.69 -18.30 -29.29
CA LYS A 9 5.18 -17.00 -28.82
C LYS A 9 5.57 -17.09 -27.35
N LEU A 10 6.56 -16.31 -26.95
CA LEU A 10 6.91 -16.15 -25.54
C LEU A 10 5.92 -15.22 -24.86
N LEU A 11 5.40 -15.63 -23.73
CA LEU A 11 4.74 -14.77 -22.76
C LEU A 11 5.56 -14.85 -21.47
N GLY A 12 6.05 -13.72 -20.98
CA GLY A 12 6.89 -13.67 -19.77
C GLY A 12 6.59 -12.47 -18.90
N TRP A 13 6.92 -12.61 -17.63
CA TRP A 13 6.88 -11.51 -16.69
C TRP A 13 7.81 -10.38 -17.13
N ASP A 14 7.63 -9.17 -16.61
CA ASP A 14 8.36 -7.97 -17.06
C ASP A 14 9.88 -8.01 -16.80
N GLU A 15 10.40 -9.02 -16.10
CA GLU A 15 11.84 -9.32 -16.01
C GLU A 15 12.47 -9.62 -17.37
N ILE A 16 11.71 -10.11 -18.34
CA ILE A 16 12.25 -10.38 -19.69
C ILE A 16 12.67 -9.11 -20.43
N LEU A 17 12.30 -7.93 -19.93
CA LEU A 17 12.80 -6.64 -20.42
C LEU A 17 14.30 -6.45 -20.17
N GLN A 18 14.86 -7.07 -19.15
CA GLN A 18 16.25 -6.85 -18.70
C GLN A 18 17.33 -7.34 -19.68
N GLY A 19 17.01 -8.14 -20.66
CA GLY A 19 17.98 -8.68 -21.63
C GLY A 19 17.65 -8.33 -23.08
N GLY A 20 16.66 -7.49 -23.30
CA GLY A 20 16.04 -7.24 -24.60
C GLY A 20 15.01 -8.28 -24.95
N LEU A 21 13.92 -7.84 -25.58
CA LEU A 21 12.78 -8.69 -25.90
C LEU A 21 13.05 -9.57 -27.14
N ALA A 22 12.70 -10.86 -27.02
CA ALA A 22 12.67 -11.76 -28.16
C ALA A 22 11.57 -11.31 -29.16
N PRO A 23 11.75 -11.54 -30.46
CA PRO A 23 10.74 -11.21 -31.45
C PRO A 23 9.37 -11.82 -31.08
N ASN A 24 8.32 -11.01 -31.19
CA ASN A 24 6.92 -11.37 -30.85
C ASN A 24 6.69 -11.80 -29.38
N ALA A 25 7.57 -11.47 -28.46
CA ALA A 25 7.33 -11.67 -27.03
C ALA A 25 6.19 -10.76 -26.54
N THR A 26 5.37 -11.27 -25.63
CA THR A 26 4.36 -10.50 -24.88
C THR A 26 4.83 -10.36 -23.44
N VAL A 27 4.74 -9.16 -22.87
CA VAL A 27 5.17 -8.86 -21.51
C VAL A 27 4.00 -8.82 -20.55
N MET A 28 4.11 -9.50 -19.41
CA MET A 28 3.18 -9.39 -18.28
C MET A 28 3.75 -8.39 -17.28
N SER A 29 3.14 -7.21 -17.19
CA SER A 29 3.59 -6.13 -16.31
C SER A 29 2.99 -6.27 -14.92
N TRP A 30 3.78 -6.79 -13.95
CA TRP A 30 3.31 -7.07 -12.60
C TRP A 30 3.85 -6.10 -11.55
N ARG A 31 5.07 -5.59 -11.72
CA ARG A 31 5.72 -4.64 -10.79
C ARG A 31 5.16 -3.22 -10.87
N GLY A 32 4.10 -3.03 -11.64
CA GLY A 32 3.44 -1.77 -11.93
C GLY A 32 3.09 -1.68 -13.40
N GLU A 33 2.88 -0.47 -13.91
CA GLU A 33 2.50 -0.24 -15.32
C GLU A 33 3.70 -0.03 -16.22
N GLN A 34 4.86 0.33 -15.66
CA GLN A 34 6.03 0.75 -16.46
C GLN A 34 6.53 -0.34 -17.40
N GLY A 35 6.58 -1.60 -16.94
CA GLY A 35 6.97 -2.73 -17.79
C GLY A 35 6.08 -2.90 -19.02
N GLY A 36 4.77 -2.70 -18.85
CA GLY A 36 3.81 -2.70 -19.96
C GLY A 36 4.02 -1.52 -20.91
N ILE A 37 4.25 -0.32 -20.38
CA ILE A 37 4.55 0.89 -21.17
C ILE A 37 5.81 0.68 -22.01
N ASP A 38 6.89 0.17 -21.42
CA ASP A 38 8.17 -0.06 -22.10
C ASP A 38 8.04 -1.11 -23.21
N ALA A 39 7.30 -2.20 -22.94
CA ALA A 39 7.00 -3.23 -23.94
C ALA A 39 6.26 -2.64 -25.14
N VAL A 40 5.18 -1.90 -24.90
CA VAL A 40 4.32 -1.32 -25.94
C VAL A 40 5.10 -0.29 -26.78
N LYS A 41 5.88 0.59 -26.15
CA LYS A 41 6.74 1.57 -26.84
C LYS A 41 7.82 0.93 -27.68
N SER A 42 8.22 -0.30 -27.36
CA SER A 42 9.14 -1.10 -28.20
C SER A 42 8.44 -1.98 -29.24
N GLY A 43 7.11 -1.82 -29.42
CA GLY A 43 6.32 -2.52 -30.42
C GLY A 43 5.86 -3.93 -30.03
N HIS A 44 5.93 -4.27 -28.74
CA HIS A 44 5.49 -5.55 -28.21
C HIS A 44 4.11 -5.46 -27.55
N GLN A 45 3.39 -6.58 -27.50
CA GLN A 45 2.15 -6.67 -26.73
C GLN A 45 2.44 -6.72 -25.23
N ALA A 46 1.51 -6.18 -24.43
CA ALA A 46 1.56 -6.28 -22.98
C ALA A 46 0.23 -6.77 -22.39
N ILE A 47 0.31 -7.53 -21.31
CA ILE A 47 -0.80 -7.86 -20.41
C ILE A 47 -0.57 -7.10 -19.12
N MET A 48 -1.56 -6.31 -18.70
CA MET A 48 -1.48 -5.52 -17.49
C MET A 48 -1.97 -6.34 -16.30
N THR A 49 -1.07 -6.54 -15.34
CA THR A 49 -1.36 -7.31 -14.13
C THR A 49 -0.65 -6.72 -12.90
N PRO A 50 -0.71 -5.38 -12.68
CA PRO A 50 0.03 -4.75 -11.59
C PRO A 50 -0.44 -5.24 -10.23
N GLY A 51 0.52 -5.50 -9.32
CA GLY A 51 0.25 -5.99 -7.97
C GLY A 51 -0.71 -5.10 -7.18
N SER A 52 -0.72 -3.79 -7.47
CA SER A 52 -1.62 -2.83 -6.83
C SER A 52 -3.11 -3.00 -7.15
N HIS A 53 -3.48 -3.76 -8.21
CA HIS A 53 -4.87 -3.90 -8.66
C HIS A 53 -5.28 -5.32 -9.07
N CYS A 54 -4.33 -6.21 -9.32
CA CYS A 54 -4.58 -7.50 -9.95
C CYS A 54 -4.16 -8.72 -9.11
N TYR A 55 -3.50 -8.52 -7.96
CA TYR A 55 -3.06 -9.61 -7.08
C TYR A 55 -4.12 -9.91 -6.03
N ILE A 56 -5.04 -10.80 -6.39
CA ILE A 56 -6.20 -11.18 -5.56
C ILE A 56 -5.87 -12.23 -4.49
N ASP A 57 -4.60 -12.49 -4.24
CA ASP A 57 -4.04 -13.19 -3.10
C ASP A 57 -3.81 -12.28 -1.88
N SER A 58 -3.92 -10.94 -2.05
CA SER A 58 -3.89 -9.96 -0.96
C SER A 58 -5.19 -9.95 -0.15
N TYR A 59 -5.14 -9.45 1.09
CA TYR A 59 -6.33 -9.21 1.90
C TYR A 59 -7.34 -8.33 1.17
N GLN A 60 -8.61 -8.72 1.16
CA GLN A 60 -9.66 -7.93 0.51
C GLN A 60 -10.43 -7.03 1.47
N ASP A 61 -10.21 -7.17 2.77
CA ASP A 61 -10.78 -6.34 3.83
C ASP A 61 -9.79 -6.24 5.00
N ALA A 62 -10.18 -5.67 6.12
CA ALA A 62 -9.37 -5.51 7.33
C ALA A 62 -8.70 -6.84 7.72
N PRO A 63 -7.35 -6.94 7.78
CA PRO A 63 -6.64 -8.22 7.92
C PRO A 63 -7.10 -9.07 9.12
N TYR A 64 -7.43 -8.44 10.24
CA TYR A 64 -7.87 -9.14 11.45
C TYR A 64 -9.23 -9.86 11.30
N SER A 65 -9.99 -9.56 10.25
CA SER A 65 -11.29 -10.14 9.95
C SER A 65 -11.26 -11.19 8.84
N GLN A 66 -10.07 -11.42 8.26
CA GLN A 66 -9.89 -12.22 7.06
C GLN A 66 -9.19 -13.55 7.38
N PRO A 67 -9.40 -14.61 6.55
CA PRO A 67 -8.47 -15.74 6.52
C PRO A 67 -7.05 -15.26 6.21
N GLU A 68 -6.06 -16.03 6.63
CA GLU A 68 -4.66 -15.72 6.34
C GLU A 68 -4.43 -15.52 4.84
N ALA A 69 -3.63 -14.52 4.51
CA ALA A 69 -3.22 -14.18 3.14
C ALA A 69 -1.76 -13.74 3.15
N ILE A 70 -1.15 -13.60 1.97
CA ILE A 70 0.25 -13.16 1.82
C ILE A 70 0.52 -11.75 2.41
N GLY A 71 -0.52 -11.01 2.69
CA GLY A 71 -0.46 -9.61 3.13
C GLY A 71 -1.13 -8.66 2.13
N GLY A 72 -0.71 -7.40 2.13
CA GLY A 72 -1.29 -6.39 1.26
C GLY A 72 -2.72 -5.98 1.67
N TYR A 73 -3.35 -5.14 0.86
CA TYR A 73 -4.75 -4.76 1.00
C TYR A 73 -5.29 -4.38 -0.38
N LEU A 74 -6.16 -5.22 -0.93
CA LEU A 74 -6.74 -5.03 -2.25
C LEU A 74 -8.26 -5.25 -2.20
N PRO A 75 -9.04 -4.24 -1.76
CA PRO A 75 -10.50 -4.33 -1.71
C PRO A 75 -11.13 -4.30 -3.10
N LEU A 76 -12.39 -4.74 -3.18
CA LEU A 76 -13.15 -4.79 -4.44
C LEU A 76 -13.15 -3.47 -5.20
N GLU A 77 -13.33 -2.34 -4.52
CA GLU A 77 -13.33 -1.01 -5.12
C GLU A 77 -12.00 -0.67 -5.80
N LYS A 78 -10.88 -1.04 -5.16
CA LYS A 78 -9.55 -0.82 -5.72
C LYS A 78 -9.33 -1.60 -7.00
N VAL A 79 -9.74 -2.88 -7.06
CA VAL A 79 -9.72 -3.66 -8.30
C VAL A 79 -10.57 -3.01 -9.38
N TYR A 80 -11.79 -2.58 -9.04
CA TYR A 80 -12.72 -1.93 -9.98
C TYR A 80 -12.22 -0.58 -10.50
N SER A 81 -11.46 0.16 -9.70
CA SER A 81 -10.91 1.47 -10.08
C SER A 81 -9.86 1.38 -11.19
N TYR A 82 -9.30 0.21 -11.43
CA TYR A 82 -8.20 0.04 -12.36
C TYR A 82 -8.56 0.46 -13.80
N ASN A 83 -7.66 1.20 -14.44
CA ASN A 83 -7.68 1.45 -15.88
C ASN A 83 -6.44 0.79 -16.50
N PRO A 84 -6.60 -0.28 -17.30
CA PRO A 84 -5.45 -1.01 -17.86
C PRO A 84 -4.73 -0.28 -19.00
N ILE A 85 -5.25 0.86 -19.44
CA ILE A 85 -4.60 1.67 -20.47
C ILE A 85 -3.95 2.89 -19.79
N PRO A 86 -2.63 2.88 -19.61
CA PRO A 86 -1.91 4.02 -19.06
C PRO A 86 -2.13 5.30 -19.88
N ALA A 87 -2.40 6.41 -19.21
CA ALA A 87 -2.67 7.70 -19.87
C ALA A 87 -1.48 8.25 -20.69
N SER A 88 -0.28 7.72 -20.46
CA SER A 88 0.93 8.08 -21.20
C SER A 88 1.06 7.44 -22.58
N LEU A 89 0.17 6.50 -22.93
CA LEU A 89 0.18 5.82 -24.21
C LEU A 89 -0.62 6.58 -25.26
N THR A 90 -0.11 6.61 -26.49
CA THR A 90 -0.89 7.05 -27.65
C THR A 90 -1.98 6.04 -28.01
N PRO A 91 -3.02 6.43 -28.80
CA PRO A 91 -4.06 5.49 -29.22
C PRO A 91 -3.56 4.27 -29.99
N ASP A 92 -2.46 4.39 -30.73
CA ASP A 92 -1.88 3.25 -31.45
C ASP A 92 -1.08 2.33 -30.53
N GLU A 93 -0.32 2.88 -29.59
CA GLU A 93 0.36 2.11 -28.54
C GLU A 93 -0.67 1.36 -27.67
N ALA A 94 -1.77 2.02 -27.28
CA ALA A 94 -2.83 1.41 -26.48
C ALA A 94 -3.42 0.14 -27.09
N LYS A 95 -3.42 0.00 -28.42
CA LYS A 95 -3.86 -1.22 -29.13
C LYS A 95 -2.97 -2.44 -28.86
N LEU A 96 -1.75 -2.22 -28.37
CA LEU A 96 -0.84 -3.29 -28.01
C LEU A 96 -1.06 -3.80 -26.58
N ILE A 97 -1.88 -3.12 -25.78
CA ILE A 97 -2.37 -3.68 -24.50
C ILE A 97 -3.35 -4.78 -24.83
N TYR A 98 -2.93 -6.03 -24.63
CA TYR A 98 -3.69 -7.21 -25.02
C TYR A 98 -4.83 -7.52 -24.03
N GLY A 99 -4.69 -7.09 -22.79
CA GLY A 99 -5.71 -7.26 -21.76
C GLY A 99 -5.16 -7.14 -20.35
N VAL A 100 -5.93 -7.65 -19.39
CA VAL A 100 -5.62 -7.71 -17.96
C VAL A 100 -5.65 -9.15 -17.46
N GLN A 101 -4.95 -9.41 -16.37
CA GLN A 101 -4.96 -10.70 -15.69
C GLN A 101 -5.01 -10.51 -14.17
N ALA A 102 -5.82 -11.32 -13.49
CA ALA A 102 -5.73 -11.48 -12.05
C ALA A 102 -4.70 -12.57 -11.72
N ASN A 103 -3.96 -12.37 -10.63
CA ASN A 103 -3.05 -13.37 -10.07
C ASN A 103 -3.56 -13.81 -8.70
N LEU A 104 -3.60 -15.12 -8.50
CA LEU A 104 -3.92 -15.75 -7.21
C LEU A 104 -2.82 -16.75 -6.91
N TRP A 105 -1.82 -16.32 -6.14
CA TRP A 105 -0.76 -17.18 -5.64
C TRP A 105 -1.24 -17.92 -4.39
N ALA A 106 -0.91 -19.19 -4.28
CA ALA A 106 -1.59 -20.09 -3.36
C ALA A 106 -0.76 -20.46 -2.11
N GLU A 107 0.27 -19.69 -1.79
CA GLU A 107 1.15 -19.96 -0.64
C GLU A 107 0.37 -20.04 0.69
N TYR A 108 -0.71 -19.27 0.81
CA TYR A 108 -1.56 -19.20 2.00
C TYR A 108 -2.97 -19.78 1.77
N ILE A 109 -3.28 -20.26 0.56
CA ILE A 109 -4.60 -20.77 0.20
C ILE A 109 -4.59 -22.30 0.32
N GLN A 110 -5.27 -22.83 1.32
CA GLN A 110 -5.21 -24.23 1.70
C GLN A 110 -6.38 -25.07 1.19
N THR A 111 -7.53 -24.46 0.87
CA THR A 111 -8.75 -25.15 0.45
C THR A 111 -9.41 -24.48 -0.75
N ASP A 112 -10.31 -25.22 -1.41
CA ASP A 112 -11.11 -24.69 -2.52
C ASP A 112 -12.02 -23.56 -2.07
N GLU A 113 -12.60 -23.66 -0.87
CA GLU A 113 -13.44 -22.61 -0.27
C GLU A 113 -12.65 -21.34 -0.01
N HIS A 114 -11.38 -21.47 0.44
CA HIS A 114 -10.51 -20.32 0.61
C HIS A 114 -10.15 -19.69 -0.76
N CYS A 115 -9.92 -20.51 -1.78
CA CYS A 115 -9.71 -20.06 -3.14
C CYS A 115 -10.92 -19.25 -3.67
N GLU A 116 -12.13 -19.78 -3.52
CA GLU A 116 -13.38 -19.10 -3.88
C GLU A 116 -13.55 -17.77 -3.14
N TYR A 117 -13.24 -17.78 -1.83
CA TYR A 117 -13.27 -16.59 -0.99
C TYR A 117 -12.33 -15.49 -1.52
N MET A 118 -11.12 -15.86 -1.89
CA MET A 118 -10.12 -14.90 -2.37
C MET A 118 -10.45 -14.39 -3.78
N ILE A 119 -11.02 -15.21 -4.64
CA ILE A 119 -11.38 -14.83 -6.02
C ILE A 119 -12.60 -13.91 -6.03
N TYR A 120 -13.68 -14.30 -5.34
CA TYR A 120 -14.96 -13.60 -5.43
C TYR A 120 -15.17 -12.62 -4.27
N PRO A 121 -15.67 -11.40 -4.56
CA PRO A 121 -16.16 -10.89 -5.86
C PRO A 121 -15.12 -10.18 -6.73
N ARG A 122 -13.85 -10.11 -6.35
CA ARG A 122 -12.83 -9.29 -7.02
C ARG A 122 -12.64 -9.62 -8.50
N ILE A 123 -12.76 -10.90 -8.88
CA ILE A 123 -12.66 -11.28 -10.29
C ILE A 123 -13.80 -10.70 -11.12
N LEU A 124 -14.98 -10.46 -10.54
CA LEU A 124 -16.10 -9.81 -11.24
C LEU A 124 -15.78 -8.35 -11.56
N ALA A 125 -15.07 -7.67 -10.65
CA ALA A 125 -14.61 -6.31 -10.89
C ALA A 125 -13.58 -6.27 -12.03
N LEU A 126 -12.60 -7.17 -12.02
CA LEU A 126 -11.60 -7.24 -13.09
C LEU A 126 -12.22 -7.63 -14.44
N ALA A 127 -13.23 -8.51 -14.45
CA ALA A 127 -13.96 -8.86 -15.65
C ALA A 127 -14.67 -7.63 -16.26
N GLU A 128 -15.28 -6.77 -15.44
CA GLU A 128 -15.89 -5.54 -15.94
C GLU A 128 -14.84 -4.52 -16.39
N VAL A 129 -13.71 -4.42 -15.70
CA VAL A 129 -12.55 -3.62 -16.13
C VAL A 129 -12.05 -4.06 -17.51
N ALA A 130 -11.97 -5.37 -17.75
CA ALA A 130 -11.53 -5.91 -19.03
C ALA A 130 -12.54 -5.70 -20.17
N TRP A 131 -13.83 -5.67 -19.85
CA TRP A 131 -14.92 -5.64 -20.84
C TRP A 131 -15.42 -4.23 -21.14
N SER A 132 -15.36 -3.32 -20.18
CA SER A 132 -15.99 -2.00 -20.27
C SER A 132 -14.99 -0.89 -20.57
N ALA A 133 -15.38 0.05 -21.40
CA ALA A 133 -14.62 1.28 -21.56
C ALA A 133 -14.60 2.06 -20.22
N PRO A 134 -13.45 2.65 -19.85
CA PRO A 134 -13.27 3.30 -18.53
C PRO A 134 -14.34 4.33 -18.19
N GLU A 135 -14.80 5.11 -19.18
CA GLU A 135 -15.82 6.15 -19.03
C GLU A 135 -17.24 5.61 -18.77
N ARG A 136 -17.45 4.31 -18.97
CA ARG A 136 -18.72 3.62 -18.69
C ARG A 136 -18.75 2.97 -17.31
N LYS A 137 -17.62 2.90 -16.62
CA LYS A 137 -17.56 2.30 -15.31
C LYS A 137 -18.20 3.21 -14.25
N SER A 138 -19.01 2.62 -13.38
CA SER A 138 -19.65 3.32 -12.27
C SER A 138 -19.64 2.43 -11.03
N TRP A 139 -18.89 2.81 -10.00
CA TRP A 139 -18.84 2.07 -8.75
C TRP A 139 -20.21 1.94 -8.08
N THR A 140 -20.98 3.02 -8.10
CA THR A 140 -22.32 3.06 -7.51
C THR A 140 -23.32 2.13 -8.20
N ASP A 141 -23.11 1.81 -9.48
CA ASP A 141 -23.86 0.81 -10.22
C ASP A 141 -23.29 -0.59 -10.03
N PHE A 142 -21.96 -0.74 -10.07
CA PHE A 142 -21.30 -2.04 -9.99
C PHE A 142 -21.49 -2.71 -8.62
N ARG A 143 -21.28 -1.99 -7.51
CA ARG A 143 -21.34 -2.55 -6.16
C ARG A 143 -22.67 -3.28 -5.84
N PRO A 144 -23.86 -2.73 -6.16
CA PRO A 144 -25.13 -3.47 -6.02
C PRO A 144 -25.23 -4.74 -6.87
N ARG A 145 -24.65 -4.75 -8.06
CA ARG A 145 -24.59 -5.95 -8.92
C ARG A 145 -23.66 -7.00 -8.33
N ALA A 146 -22.50 -6.60 -7.81
CA ALA A 146 -21.58 -7.48 -7.11
C ALA A 146 -22.21 -8.13 -5.87
N LEU A 147 -22.99 -7.37 -5.07
CA LEU A 147 -23.75 -7.89 -3.94
C LEU A 147 -24.76 -8.96 -4.37
N LYS A 148 -25.48 -8.76 -5.49
CA LYS A 148 -26.41 -9.76 -6.02
C LYS A 148 -25.67 -11.02 -6.50
N ALA A 149 -24.51 -10.84 -7.17
CA ALA A 149 -23.68 -11.93 -7.65
C ALA A 149 -23.12 -12.77 -6.49
N VAL A 150 -22.66 -12.14 -5.41
CA VAL A 150 -22.25 -12.83 -4.17
C VAL A 150 -23.38 -13.68 -3.62
N GLY A 151 -24.60 -13.14 -3.47
CA GLY A 151 -25.76 -13.89 -2.99
C GLY A 151 -26.13 -15.06 -3.94
N TYR A 152 -26.01 -14.89 -5.25
CA TYR A 152 -26.20 -15.96 -6.23
C TYR A 152 -25.15 -17.08 -6.06
N LEU A 153 -23.86 -16.74 -5.96
CA LEU A 153 -22.79 -17.71 -5.74
C LEU A 153 -23.01 -18.51 -4.46
N GLN A 154 -23.34 -17.83 -3.35
CA GLN A 154 -23.68 -18.48 -2.09
C GLN A 154 -24.86 -19.47 -2.25
N SER A 155 -25.90 -19.11 -3.01
CA SER A 155 -27.04 -19.99 -3.28
C SER A 155 -26.68 -21.24 -4.10
N LYS A 156 -25.51 -21.22 -4.77
CA LYS A 156 -24.95 -22.34 -5.54
C LYS A 156 -23.92 -23.17 -4.76
N GLY A 157 -23.70 -22.83 -3.51
CA GLY A 157 -22.76 -23.54 -2.65
C GLY A 157 -21.31 -23.05 -2.74
N TYR A 158 -21.04 -21.92 -3.41
CA TYR A 158 -19.74 -21.28 -3.41
C TYR A 158 -19.53 -20.42 -2.16
N HIS A 159 -18.28 -20.14 -1.82
CA HIS A 159 -17.87 -19.45 -0.59
C HIS A 159 -17.22 -18.07 -0.88
N PRO A 160 -17.90 -17.14 -1.59
CA PRO A 160 -17.36 -15.82 -1.84
C PRO A 160 -17.23 -15.02 -0.55
N PHE A 161 -16.33 -14.03 -0.54
CA PHE A 161 -16.31 -13.00 0.51
C PHE A 161 -17.69 -12.35 0.65
N ASP A 162 -18.22 -12.29 1.86
CA ASP A 162 -19.52 -11.67 2.14
C ASP A 162 -19.41 -10.15 2.17
N LEU A 163 -19.58 -9.53 0.99
CA LEU A 163 -19.48 -8.08 0.80
C LEU A 163 -20.43 -7.26 1.70
N LYS A 164 -21.44 -7.89 2.33
CA LYS A 164 -22.31 -7.22 3.33
C LYS A 164 -21.63 -7.01 4.67
N LYS A 165 -20.57 -7.77 4.95
CA LYS A 165 -19.78 -7.71 6.17
C LYS A 165 -18.47 -6.95 5.99
N GLU A 166 -18.29 -6.31 4.82
CA GLU A 166 -17.10 -5.51 4.55
C GLU A 166 -16.92 -4.42 5.61
N ILE A 167 -15.73 -4.40 6.22
CA ILE A 167 -15.33 -3.41 7.22
C ILE A 167 -14.82 -2.16 6.50
N GLY A 168 -14.09 -2.37 5.39
CA GLY A 168 -13.50 -1.31 4.60
C GLY A 168 -12.11 -0.89 5.07
N ASN A 169 -11.70 0.31 4.69
CA ASN A 169 -10.38 0.81 5.01
C ASN A 169 -10.23 1.09 6.51
N ARG A 170 -8.99 1.25 6.96
CA ARG A 170 -8.65 1.66 8.32
C ARG A 170 -9.36 2.98 8.66
N PRO A 171 -10.07 3.09 9.80
CA PRO A 171 -10.83 4.30 10.13
C PRO A 171 -10.00 5.57 10.09
N GLU A 172 -8.73 5.50 10.54
CA GLU A 172 -7.78 6.61 10.52
C GLU A 172 -7.42 7.08 9.11
N ALA A 173 -7.50 6.16 8.12
CA ALA A 173 -7.21 6.44 6.71
C ALA A 173 -8.45 6.86 5.90
N ALA A 174 -9.64 6.87 6.51
CA ALA A 174 -10.90 7.13 5.81
C ALA A 174 -11.04 8.59 5.36
N GLN A 175 -10.43 9.53 6.09
CA GLN A 175 -10.46 10.96 5.79
C GLN A 175 -9.13 11.62 6.16
N PRO A 176 -8.68 12.64 5.43
CA PRO A 176 -7.50 13.41 5.82
C PRO A 176 -7.66 14.01 7.23
N ILE A 177 -6.60 13.93 8.02
CA ILE A 177 -6.60 14.47 9.38
C ILE A 177 -6.19 15.94 9.39
N GLN A 178 -6.85 16.76 10.19
CA GLN A 178 -6.51 18.16 10.43
C GLN A 178 -5.72 18.29 11.75
N HIS A 179 -4.56 18.93 11.69
CA HIS A 179 -3.70 19.18 12.85
C HIS A 179 -2.75 20.36 12.60
N LEU A 180 -2.05 20.82 13.64
CA LEU A 180 -1.24 22.04 13.57
C LEU A 180 0.00 21.91 12.66
N ALA A 181 0.54 20.70 12.49
CA ALA A 181 1.70 20.46 11.63
C ALA A 181 1.34 20.25 10.14
N LEU A 182 0.05 20.33 9.76
CA LEU A 182 -0.38 20.11 8.37
C LEU A 182 0.33 21.06 7.40
N GLY A 183 1.03 20.49 6.40
CA GLY A 183 1.79 21.23 5.39
C GLY A 183 3.06 21.90 5.91
N LYS A 184 3.47 21.65 7.14
CA LYS A 184 4.71 22.18 7.70
C LYS A 184 5.94 21.47 7.15
N THR A 185 7.07 22.17 7.16
CA THR A 185 8.35 21.62 6.66
C THR A 185 8.90 20.60 7.63
N VAL A 186 9.26 19.44 7.08
CA VAL A 186 9.93 18.34 7.79
C VAL A 186 11.42 18.32 7.41
N LYS A 187 12.30 18.41 8.38
CA LYS A 187 13.73 18.15 8.23
C LYS A 187 13.99 16.69 8.63
N TYR A 188 14.46 15.90 7.69
CA TYR A 188 14.89 14.53 7.92
C TYR A 188 16.34 14.55 8.44
N ASN A 189 16.54 14.24 9.72
CA ASN A 189 17.88 14.10 10.31
C ASN A 189 18.49 12.73 9.94
N ALA A 190 17.63 11.74 9.67
CA ALA A 190 17.94 10.48 9.02
C ALA A 190 16.99 10.29 7.82
N PRO A 191 17.48 9.86 6.63
CA PRO A 191 16.66 9.76 5.45
C PRO A 191 15.65 8.60 5.55
N TYR A 192 14.49 8.75 4.91
CA TYR A 192 13.62 7.62 4.59
C TYR A 192 14.21 6.80 3.42
N ASN A 193 13.75 5.57 3.27
CA ASN A 193 14.25 4.69 2.22
C ASN A 193 13.53 4.96 0.88
N SER A 194 14.31 5.01 -0.20
CA SER A 194 13.79 5.25 -1.56
C SER A 194 12.85 4.16 -2.09
N SER A 195 12.83 2.98 -1.49
CA SER A 195 11.87 1.92 -1.84
C SER A 195 10.46 2.20 -1.31
N TYR A 196 10.35 2.98 -0.23
CA TYR A 196 9.07 3.33 0.40
C TYR A 196 9.03 4.82 0.78
N PRO A 197 9.09 5.71 -0.22
CA PRO A 197 9.16 7.15 0.02
C PRO A 197 7.79 7.75 0.38
N ALA A 198 6.70 7.04 0.17
CA ALA A 198 5.33 7.57 0.19
C ALA A 198 5.21 8.84 -0.68
N GLN A 199 4.86 10.00 -0.11
CA GLN A 199 4.81 11.29 -0.80
C GLN A 199 6.11 12.10 -0.63
N GLY A 200 7.23 11.43 -0.30
CA GLY A 200 8.52 12.06 -0.07
C GLY A 200 8.53 12.94 1.18
N ASP A 201 9.17 14.11 1.09
CA ASP A 201 9.36 15.01 2.23
C ASP A 201 8.06 15.57 2.84
N LYS A 202 6.93 15.39 2.16
CA LYS A 202 5.61 15.85 2.63
C LYS A 202 4.87 14.82 3.46
N THR A 203 5.22 13.54 3.36
CA THR A 203 4.46 12.42 3.91
C THR A 203 4.03 12.63 5.36
N LEU A 204 4.95 13.04 6.22
CA LEU A 204 4.70 13.10 7.66
C LEU A 204 3.86 14.30 8.12
N THR A 205 3.44 15.16 7.17
CA THR A 205 2.65 16.38 7.44
C THR A 205 1.63 16.68 6.32
N ASP A 206 1.25 15.68 5.52
CA ASP A 206 0.28 15.88 4.42
C ASP A 206 -1.18 15.61 4.83
N GLY A 207 -1.39 15.10 6.03
CA GLY A 207 -2.69 14.79 6.59
C GLY A 207 -3.24 13.44 6.12
N ILE A 208 -2.46 12.64 5.39
CA ILE A 208 -2.89 11.35 4.84
C ILE A 208 -2.42 10.23 5.76
N ARG A 209 -3.37 9.43 6.25
CA ARG A 209 -3.07 8.26 7.08
C ARG A 209 -3.02 6.99 6.22
N GLY A 210 -2.13 6.09 6.57
CA GLY A 210 -1.97 4.83 5.85
C GLY A 210 -3.09 3.82 6.12
N SER A 211 -3.37 2.98 5.11
CA SER A 211 -4.35 1.91 5.16
C SER A 211 -3.83 0.66 5.90
N TRP A 212 -4.45 -0.48 5.65
CA TRP A 212 -4.05 -1.78 6.21
C TRP A 212 -2.72 -2.34 5.68
N THR A 213 -2.11 -1.71 4.68
CA THR A 213 -0.84 -2.16 4.09
C THR A 213 0.20 -1.05 4.01
N TYR A 214 1.47 -1.38 4.33
CA TYR A 214 2.59 -0.46 4.24
C TYR A 214 2.94 -0.04 2.80
N SER A 215 2.43 -0.75 1.80
CA SER A 215 2.72 -0.51 0.37
C SER A 215 1.66 0.33 -0.34
N ASP A 216 0.76 1.00 0.38
CA ASP A 216 -0.32 1.80 -0.20
C ASP A 216 0.12 3.19 -0.70
N GLY A 217 1.36 3.59 -0.43
CA GLY A 217 1.91 4.88 -0.79
C GLY A 217 1.62 6.02 0.20
N ALA A 218 1.05 5.70 1.38
CA ALA A 218 0.85 6.64 2.49
C ALA A 218 1.79 6.37 3.67
N TRP A 219 2.27 5.12 3.82
CA TRP A 219 3.28 4.76 4.82
C TRP A 219 4.68 5.05 4.31
N GLN A 220 5.48 5.76 5.08
CA GLN A 220 6.89 6.02 4.78
C GLN A 220 7.79 5.05 5.55
N GLY A 221 8.74 4.41 4.84
CA GLY A 221 9.59 3.35 5.38
C GLY A 221 10.99 3.82 5.74
N PHE A 222 11.46 3.39 6.92
CA PHE A 222 12.80 3.62 7.43
C PHE A 222 13.46 2.27 7.73
N ILE A 223 14.71 2.09 7.30
CA ILE A 223 15.47 0.89 7.64
C ILE A 223 15.99 0.99 9.08
N SER A 224 16.01 -0.12 9.79
CA SER A 224 16.31 -0.21 11.22
C SER A 224 17.57 0.54 11.68
N ARG A 225 18.60 0.59 10.85
CA ARG A 225 19.86 1.31 11.16
C ARG A 225 19.71 2.83 11.10
N ASP A 226 18.82 3.32 10.24
CA ASP A 226 18.67 4.74 9.92
C ASP A 226 17.54 5.39 10.72
N ARG A 227 16.90 4.66 11.63
CA ARG A 227 15.81 5.11 12.50
C ARG A 227 15.01 6.33 11.97
N LEU A 228 13.76 6.44 12.31
CA LEU A 228 13.03 7.69 12.13
C LEU A 228 13.66 8.76 13.04
N ASP A 229 14.13 9.85 12.46
CA ASP A 229 14.57 11.04 13.20
C ASP A 229 14.26 12.27 12.36
N VAL A 230 13.20 12.98 12.74
CA VAL A 230 12.70 14.14 11.99
C VAL A 230 12.42 15.31 12.90
N THR A 231 12.55 16.52 12.35
CA THR A 231 12.22 17.78 13.02
C THR A 231 11.23 18.55 12.16
N ILE A 232 10.07 18.86 12.72
CA ILE A 232 9.02 19.67 12.09
C ILE A 232 9.18 21.12 12.56
N ASP A 233 9.28 22.07 11.63
CA ASP A 233 9.25 23.51 11.94
C ASP A 233 7.79 24.01 11.88
N MET A 234 7.21 24.31 13.04
CA MET A 234 5.86 24.86 13.15
C MET A 234 5.73 26.28 12.60
N GLY A 235 6.87 26.93 12.29
CA GLY A 235 6.95 28.29 11.78
C GLY A 235 7.02 29.36 12.89
N GLU A 236 6.35 29.13 14.00
CA GLU A 236 6.35 29.98 15.19
C GLU A 236 6.23 29.14 16.47
N SER A 237 6.53 29.76 17.62
CA SER A 237 6.33 29.12 18.93
C SER A 237 4.84 28.87 19.16
N THR A 238 4.46 27.61 19.28
CA THR A 238 3.07 27.11 19.29
C THR A 238 2.80 26.36 20.59
N ASP A 239 1.61 26.55 21.16
CA ASP A 239 1.13 25.73 22.29
C ASP A 239 0.75 24.33 21.76
N LEU A 240 1.25 23.29 22.43
CA LEU A 240 1.19 21.90 22.02
C LEU A 240 0.54 21.05 23.10
N HIS A 241 -0.43 20.22 22.71
CA HIS A 241 -1.19 19.38 23.63
C HIS A 241 -1.11 17.88 23.30
N LEU A 242 -0.83 17.56 22.04
CA LEU A 242 -0.63 16.19 21.57
C LEU A 242 0.43 16.18 20.48
N ILE A 243 1.36 15.23 20.55
CA ILE A 243 2.28 14.90 19.48
C ILE A 243 2.30 13.38 19.37
N GLY A 244 1.94 12.81 18.20
CA GLY A 244 1.86 11.36 18.06
C GLY A 244 1.90 10.90 16.62
N ALA A 245 2.29 9.64 16.42
CA ALA A 245 2.31 8.97 15.13
C ALA A 245 1.89 7.51 15.26
N ASP A 246 1.30 6.96 14.20
CA ASP A 246 1.00 5.54 14.12
C ASP A 246 2.16 4.77 13.48
N PHE A 247 2.34 3.57 13.98
CA PHE A 247 3.26 2.57 13.44
C PHE A 247 2.52 1.27 13.19
N MET A 248 3.01 0.48 12.23
CA MET A 248 2.46 -0.83 11.96
C MET A 248 3.50 -1.93 12.10
N GLN A 249 3.01 -3.16 12.34
CA GLN A 249 3.83 -4.37 12.33
C GLN A 249 3.22 -5.40 11.41
N VAL A 250 4.07 -5.95 10.52
CA VAL A 250 3.78 -7.10 9.66
C VAL A 250 5.06 -7.93 9.63
N VAL A 251 5.09 -9.03 10.36
CA VAL A 251 6.35 -9.78 10.66
C VAL A 251 6.95 -10.41 9.41
N GLY A 252 6.13 -10.97 8.51
CA GLY A 252 6.61 -11.64 7.29
C GLY A 252 7.56 -10.78 6.44
N PRO A 253 7.21 -9.55 6.05
CA PRO A 253 8.09 -8.63 5.34
C PRO A 253 9.04 -7.85 6.25
N GLU A 254 9.25 -8.27 7.49
CA GLU A 254 10.15 -7.66 8.48
C GLU A 254 9.81 -6.20 8.82
N VAL A 255 8.53 -5.87 8.89
CA VAL A 255 8.04 -4.59 9.40
C VAL A 255 7.74 -4.72 10.89
N PHE A 256 8.39 -3.90 11.73
CA PHE A 256 8.26 -4.00 13.19
C PHE A 256 7.85 -2.68 13.82
N LEU A 257 7.14 -2.78 14.95
CA LEU A 257 6.91 -1.62 15.82
C LEU A 257 8.25 -1.12 16.39
N PRO A 258 8.40 0.20 16.62
CA PRO A 258 9.60 0.72 17.26
C PRO A 258 9.71 0.23 18.70
N VAL A 259 10.94 -0.08 19.14
CA VAL A 259 11.25 -0.43 20.55
C VAL A 259 11.40 0.80 21.42
N GLU A 260 11.68 1.96 20.82
CA GLU A 260 11.78 3.24 21.53
C GLU A 260 11.25 4.37 20.64
N VAL A 261 10.45 5.25 21.24
CA VAL A 261 10.00 6.51 20.64
C VAL A 261 10.33 7.65 21.59
N ILE A 262 10.95 8.71 21.07
CA ILE A 262 11.29 9.92 21.82
C ILE A 262 10.63 11.11 21.13
N ILE A 263 9.93 11.92 21.91
CA ILE A 263 9.27 13.15 21.47
C ILE A 263 9.86 14.32 22.22
N SER A 264 10.33 15.33 21.50
CA SER A 264 10.99 16.50 22.07
C SER A 264 10.56 17.78 21.38
N VAL A 265 10.68 18.90 22.05
CA VAL A 265 10.40 20.24 21.52
C VAL A 265 11.55 21.20 21.74
N SER A 266 11.62 22.23 20.90
CA SER A 266 12.63 23.28 20.97
C SER A 266 12.08 24.63 20.50
N GLU A 267 12.61 25.73 21.03
CA GLU A 267 12.34 27.08 20.51
C GLU A 267 13.35 27.51 19.43
N ASP A 268 14.58 26.99 19.47
CA ASP A 268 15.68 27.40 18.60
C ASP A 268 16.07 26.36 17.54
N GLY A 269 15.53 25.11 17.63
CA GLY A 269 15.86 24.00 16.74
C GLY A 269 17.19 23.30 17.03
N GLU A 270 17.88 23.71 18.10
CA GLU A 270 19.16 23.15 18.55
C GLU A 270 19.05 22.50 19.92
N ASN A 271 18.45 23.21 20.89
CA ASN A 271 18.29 22.76 22.27
C ASN A 271 16.89 22.15 22.46
N PHE A 272 16.82 20.81 22.47
CA PHE A 272 15.57 20.08 22.62
C PHE A 272 15.31 19.63 24.04
N THR A 273 14.09 19.87 24.52
CA THR A 273 13.57 19.33 25.77
C THR A 273 12.76 18.08 25.48
N GLU A 274 13.11 16.94 26.06
CA GLU A 274 12.39 15.69 25.97
C GLU A 274 11.06 15.79 26.71
N LEU A 275 9.95 15.53 26.02
CA LEU A 275 8.59 15.48 26.59
C LEU A 275 8.18 14.07 26.95
N SER A 276 8.62 13.08 26.16
CA SER A 276 8.23 11.68 26.33
C SER A 276 9.31 10.76 25.77
N ARG A 277 9.56 9.69 26.52
CA ARG A 277 10.33 8.53 26.08
C ARG A 277 9.49 7.28 26.36
N GLN A 278 9.12 6.55 25.31
CA GLN A 278 8.33 5.35 25.40
C GLN A 278 9.15 4.17 24.90
N THR A 279 9.22 3.12 25.69
CA THR A 279 9.86 1.85 25.31
C THR A 279 8.80 0.79 25.08
N HIS A 280 9.05 -0.11 24.15
CA HIS A 280 8.14 -1.19 23.79
C HIS A 280 8.91 -2.48 23.54
N GLU A 281 8.43 -3.56 24.11
CA GLU A 281 8.88 -4.90 23.76
C GLU A 281 8.11 -5.39 22.52
N VAL A 282 8.84 -5.69 21.44
CA VAL A 282 8.26 -6.18 20.21
C VAL A 282 7.93 -7.66 20.34
N VAL A 283 6.65 -7.99 20.25
CA VAL A 283 6.18 -9.38 20.23
C VAL A 283 5.88 -9.76 18.78
N LYS A 284 6.59 -10.75 18.26
CA LYS A 284 6.32 -11.29 16.91
C LYS A 284 4.99 -12.04 16.92
N SER A 285 4.10 -11.66 16.02
CA SER A 285 2.83 -12.35 15.79
C SER A 285 2.48 -12.28 14.31
N ASP A 286 1.68 -13.22 13.82
CA ASP A 286 1.22 -13.24 12.43
C ASP A 286 0.15 -12.18 12.15
N ALA A 287 -0.39 -11.57 13.20
CA ALA A 287 -1.37 -10.50 13.07
C ALA A 287 -0.72 -9.19 12.59
N VAL A 288 -1.42 -8.46 11.72
CA VAL A 288 -1.08 -7.07 11.42
C VAL A 288 -1.48 -6.21 12.62
N VAL A 289 -0.50 -5.51 13.19
CA VAL A 289 -0.67 -4.70 14.41
C VAL A 289 -0.42 -3.24 14.10
N PHE A 290 -1.29 -2.37 14.63
CA PHE A 290 -1.12 -0.91 14.59
C PHE A 290 -1.00 -0.38 16.01
N LYS A 291 -0.09 0.57 16.21
CA LYS A 291 0.11 1.20 17.52
C LYS A 291 0.41 2.68 17.37
N ASN A 292 -0.32 3.50 18.12
CA ASN A 292 -0.04 4.91 18.25
C ASN A 292 0.95 5.15 19.39
N TYR A 293 1.99 5.94 19.13
CA TYR A 293 2.91 6.45 20.15
C TYR A 293 2.75 7.95 20.23
N ALA A 294 2.16 8.41 21.32
CA ALA A 294 1.84 9.82 21.50
C ALA A 294 2.22 10.33 22.88
N TRP A 295 2.62 11.58 22.92
CA TRP A 295 2.66 12.41 24.12
C TRP A 295 1.39 13.26 24.19
N ASN A 296 0.85 13.37 25.40
CA ASN A 296 -0.27 14.26 25.72
C ASN A 296 0.15 15.10 26.92
N GLY A 297 -0.04 16.41 26.85
CA GLY A 297 0.35 17.34 27.93
C GLY A 297 0.17 18.80 27.56
N ASN A 298 0.97 19.67 28.18
CA ASN A 298 1.08 21.07 27.80
C ASN A 298 2.56 21.39 27.63
N ALA A 299 2.92 21.81 26.45
CA ALA A 299 4.25 22.28 26.11
C ALA A 299 4.15 23.45 25.15
N LYS A 300 5.26 24.14 24.94
CA LYS A 300 5.37 25.20 23.95
C LYS A 300 6.69 25.05 23.21
N GLY A 301 6.66 25.29 21.90
CA GLY A 301 7.86 25.23 21.08
C GLY A 301 7.58 25.50 19.61
N ARG A 302 8.61 25.93 18.90
CA ARG A 302 8.56 26.10 17.44
C ARG A 302 8.92 24.81 16.71
N TYR A 303 9.82 24.02 17.27
CA TYR A 303 10.31 22.80 16.62
C TYR A 303 9.84 21.57 17.39
N VAL A 304 9.28 20.61 16.67
CA VAL A 304 8.87 19.30 17.19
C VAL A 304 9.81 18.25 16.59
N ARG A 305 10.54 17.51 17.43
CA ARG A 305 11.37 16.38 16.99
C ARG A 305 10.72 15.08 17.39
N TYR A 306 10.58 14.19 16.42
CA TYR A 306 10.04 12.86 16.62
C TYR A 306 11.07 11.82 16.20
N GLN A 307 11.41 10.91 17.11
CA GLN A 307 12.40 9.87 16.88
C GLN A 307 11.79 8.51 17.22
N ALA A 308 12.05 7.52 16.36
CA ALA A 308 11.69 6.13 16.62
C ALA A 308 12.79 5.20 16.12
N ARG A 309 13.09 4.13 16.84
CA ARG A 309 14.05 3.14 16.41
C ARG A 309 13.50 1.72 16.55
N ALA A 310 13.86 0.85 15.61
CA ALA A 310 13.63 -0.58 15.72
C ALA A 310 14.63 -1.24 16.68
N GLY A 311 14.32 -2.45 17.14
CA GLY A 311 15.26 -3.29 17.87
C GLY A 311 16.40 -3.76 16.97
N GLU A 312 17.63 -3.74 17.49
CA GLU A 312 18.82 -4.16 16.75
C GLU A 312 18.77 -5.64 16.34
N GLU A 313 18.07 -6.44 17.14
CA GLU A 313 17.90 -7.87 16.95
C GLU A 313 16.92 -8.26 15.82
N PHE A 314 16.04 -7.32 15.40
CA PHE A 314 15.01 -7.66 14.41
C PHE A 314 15.45 -7.35 12.99
N GLY A 315 16.36 -6.39 12.77
CA GLY A 315 16.61 -5.86 11.43
C GLY A 315 15.34 -5.20 10.87
N GLY A 316 15.20 -5.13 9.54
CA GLY A 316 13.96 -4.79 8.87
C GLY A 316 13.53 -3.32 8.95
N TRP A 317 12.24 -3.08 8.91
CA TRP A 317 11.62 -1.80 8.63
C TRP A 317 10.86 -1.24 9.82
N VAL A 318 10.87 0.09 9.94
CA VAL A 318 9.89 0.87 10.69
C VAL A 318 9.07 1.69 9.70
N PHE A 319 7.74 1.65 9.80
CA PHE A 319 6.83 2.43 8.98
C PHE A 319 5.97 3.35 9.83
N THR A 320 5.85 4.60 9.39
CA THR A 320 4.92 5.59 9.94
C THR A 320 4.25 6.38 8.83
N ASP A 321 3.08 6.93 9.09
CA ASP A 321 2.27 7.64 8.09
C ASP A 321 2.28 9.16 8.31
N GLU A 322 1.88 9.64 9.47
CA GLU A 322 1.66 11.05 9.78
C GLU A 322 2.09 11.38 11.20
N ILE A 323 2.71 12.54 11.41
CA ILE A 323 3.01 13.06 12.76
C ILE A 323 1.98 14.12 13.11
N VAL A 324 1.00 13.70 13.87
CA VAL A 324 -0.12 14.54 14.31
C VAL A 324 0.30 15.44 15.46
N VAL A 325 0.10 16.74 15.32
CA VAL A 325 0.36 17.76 16.37
C VAL A 325 -0.92 18.54 16.67
N LYS A 326 -1.31 18.62 17.92
CA LYS A 326 -2.50 19.38 18.36
C LYS A 326 -2.17 20.26 19.57
#